data_408023cb8e2a7ccfff4985b4533b0e1e
#
_entry.id   408023cb8e2a7ccfff4985b4533b0e1e
#
_cell.length_a   1.000
_cell.length_b   1.000
_cell.length_c   1.000
_cell.angle_alpha   90.00
_cell.angle_beta   90.00
_cell.angle_gamma   90.00
#
_symmetry.space_group_name_H-M   'P 1'
#
loop_
_entity.id
_entity.type
_entity.pdbx_description
1 polymer ?
#
loop_
_entity_poly.entity_id
_entity_poly.type
_entity_poly.pdbx_seq_one_letter_code
_entity_poly.pdbx_strand_id
1 'polypeptide(L)'
;HPVHDLQRVEGAHYRFGAPKKLDLGADIDVVLMRQDPPFHVGYITATHLLERIEHETLVVNNPASVRNAPEKVMVLDYRQFMPPTIITRSADEVRDFQKIHGAVVVKPLHGNGGKAIFRIDADGSNLGALFEVFNNTWPEPHMVQPFLPDVAKGDKRIVLIDGEVTGAINRRPGEGEFRSNLAVGGSAEATLLTPEEQEICAA
;
A
#
# COMPACT_ATOMS: atom_id res chain seq x y z
N HIS A 1 18.02 5.59 18.01
CA HIS A 1 19.39 5.08 17.86
C HIS A 1 20.11 5.83 16.73
N PRO A 2 21.29 6.43 16.95
CA PRO A 2 22.13 6.87 15.85
C PRO A 2 22.48 5.70 14.93
N VAL A 3 22.56 5.96 13.62
CA VAL A 3 22.95 4.96 12.63
C VAL A 3 24.36 5.25 12.16
N HIS A 4 25.18 4.21 12.11
CA HIS A 4 26.56 4.26 11.70
C HIS A 4 26.85 3.22 10.61
N ASP A 5 28.00 3.37 9.97
CA ASP A 5 28.55 2.37 9.04
C ASP A 5 27.57 1.98 7.91
N LEU A 6 26.92 3.00 7.30
CA LEU A 6 26.03 2.77 6.15
C LEU A 6 26.81 2.15 5.00
N GLN A 7 26.40 0.94 4.58
CA GLN A 7 27.05 0.18 3.51
C GLN A 7 26.05 -0.68 2.74
N ARG A 8 26.40 -1.04 1.51
CA ARG A 8 25.59 -1.93 0.66
C ARG A 8 26.02 -3.39 0.85
N VAL A 9 25.83 -3.92 2.04
CA VAL A 9 26.12 -5.33 2.37
C VAL A 9 24.83 -5.99 2.83
N GLU A 10 24.45 -7.08 2.17
CA GLU A 10 23.23 -7.81 2.51
C GLU A 10 23.28 -8.28 3.98
N GLY A 11 22.20 -8.00 4.72
CA GLY A 11 22.08 -8.32 6.14
C GLY A 11 22.91 -7.43 7.09
N ALA A 12 23.73 -6.50 6.57
CA ALA A 12 24.59 -5.63 7.38
C ALA A 12 24.66 -4.19 6.83
N HIS A 13 23.51 -3.62 6.50
CA HIS A 13 23.44 -2.29 5.85
C HIS A 13 23.83 -1.13 6.77
N TYR A 14 23.70 -1.31 8.08
CA TYR A 14 23.98 -0.27 9.07
C TYR A 14 24.28 -0.89 10.44
N ARG A 15 24.81 -0.07 11.32
CA ARG A 15 24.98 -0.39 12.74
C ARG A 15 24.29 0.68 13.59
N PHE A 16 23.50 0.24 14.58
CA PHE A 16 22.95 1.15 15.58
C PHE A 16 23.98 1.52 16.63
N GLY A 17 24.06 2.81 16.96
CA GLY A 17 24.72 3.29 18.15
C GLY A 17 23.87 3.12 19.41
N ALA A 18 24.38 3.58 20.53
CA ALA A 18 23.63 3.61 21.80
C ALA A 18 22.37 4.46 21.65
N PRO A 19 21.22 4.08 22.26
CA PRO A 19 20.01 4.88 22.23
C PRO A 19 20.24 6.24 22.88
N LYS A 20 19.67 7.28 22.27
CA LYS A 20 19.65 8.65 22.83
C LYS A 20 18.20 9.11 22.96
N LYS A 21 17.89 9.85 24.01
CA LYS A 21 16.66 10.62 24.11
C LYS A 21 16.90 11.96 23.44
N LEU A 22 16.01 12.32 22.51
CA LEU A 22 16.07 13.57 21.73
C LEU A 22 14.72 14.27 21.83
N ASP A 23 14.75 15.59 21.81
CA ASP A 23 13.59 16.41 21.49
C ASP A 23 13.57 16.58 19.97
N LEU A 24 12.54 16.09 19.29
CA LEU A 24 12.49 16.12 17.83
C LEU A 24 12.34 17.54 17.27
N GLY A 25 11.68 18.46 18.02
CA GLY A 25 11.56 19.87 17.60
C GLY A 25 12.85 20.66 17.77
N ALA A 26 13.61 20.37 18.86
CA ALA A 26 14.80 21.14 19.21
C ALA A 26 16.11 20.54 18.66
N ASP A 27 16.18 19.21 18.56
CA ASP A 27 17.45 18.51 18.25
C ASP A 27 17.54 17.99 16.82
N ILE A 28 16.44 18.05 16.03
CA ILE A 28 16.35 17.42 14.69
C ILE A 28 15.86 18.42 13.65
N ASP A 29 16.60 18.57 12.57
CA ASP A 29 16.24 19.45 11.45
C ASP A 29 15.14 18.86 10.57
N VAL A 30 15.17 17.53 10.33
CA VAL A 30 14.25 16.85 9.42
C VAL A 30 13.82 15.49 9.98
N VAL A 31 12.53 15.22 10.03
CA VAL A 31 11.95 13.92 10.32
C VAL A 31 11.38 13.32 9.05
N LEU A 32 11.92 12.22 8.59
CA LEU A 32 11.35 11.43 7.50
C LEU A 32 10.35 10.42 8.07
N MET A 33 9.06 10.65 7.83
CA MET A 33 8.02 9.74 8.26
C MET A 33 7.98 8.49 7.38
N ARG A 34 8.85 7.55 7.66
CA ARG A 34 9.06 6.29 6.93
C ARG A 34 8.60 5.07 7.74
N GLN A 35 7.62 5.25 8.61
CA GLN A 35 7.07 4.14 9.40
C GLN A 35 6.44 3.09 8.49
N ASP A 36 6.79 1.83 8.69
CA ASP A 36 6.18 0.71 7.97
C ASP A 36 4.74 0.48 8.44
N PRO A 37 3.85 0.02 7.53
CA PRO A 37 2.52 -0.47 7.92
C PRO A 37 2.61 -1.60 8.97
N PRO A 38 1.52 -1.90 9.68
CA PRO A 38 0.12 -1.61 9.34
C PRO A 38 -0.32 -0.19 9.69
N PHE A 39 -1.29 0.32 8.91
CA PHE A 39 -1.95 1.58 9.17
C PHE A 39 -3.01 1.39 10.26
N HIS A 40 -2.60 1.47 11.50
CA HIS A 40 -3.40 1.25 12.71
C HIS A 40 -3.37 2.48 13.63
N VAL A 41 -4.07 2.42 14.77
CA VAL A 41 -4.14 3.54 15.74
C VAL A 41 -2.75 4.04 16.13
N GLY A 42 -1.77 3.17 16.35
CA GLY A 42 -0.40 3.59 16.66
C GLY A 42 0.27 4.39 15.54
N TYR A 43 0.04 4.00 14.27
CA TYR A 43 0.50 4.75 13.10
C TYR A 43 -0.16 6.14 13.05
N ILE A 44 -1.50 6.19 13.20
CA ILE A 44 -2.27 7.44 13.23
C ILE A 44 -1.81 8.32 14.39
N THR A 45 -1.57 7.76 15.58
CA THR A 45 -1.04 8.49 16.73
C THR A 45 0.31 9.12 16.44
N ALA A 46 1.21 8.40 15.76
CA ALA A 46 2.51 8.93 15.35
C ALA A 46 2.36 10.16 14.43
N THR A 47 1.39 10.13 13.48
CA THR A 47 1.12 11.31 12.64
C THR A 47 0.64 12.51 13.46
N HIS A 48 -0.25 12.30 14.44
CA HIS A 48 -0.72 13.37 15.31
C HIS A 48 0.39 13.98 16.18
N LEU A 49 1.32 13.16 16.65
CA LEU A 49 2.46 13.65 17.41
C LEU A 49 3.44 14.44 16.55
N LEU A 50 3.74 13.97 15.35
CA LEU A 50 4.61 14.66 14.41
C LEU A 50 4.01 15.99 13.91
N GLU A 51 2.71 16.04 13.70
CA GLU A 51 1.99 17.28 13.34
C GLU A 51 2.16 18.40 14.39
N ARG A 52 2.41 18.04 15.66
CA ARG A 52 2.62 19.03 16.74
C ARG A 52 3.94 19.76 16.63
N ILE A 53 4.92 19.19 15.97
CA ILE A 53 6.28 19.74 15.87
C ILE A 53 6.64 20.24 14.46
N GLU A 54 5.72 20.16 13.49
CA GLU A 54 6.03 20.57 12.09
C GLU A 54 6.31 22.07 11.91
N HIS A 55 6.03 22.88 12.94
CA HIS A 55 6.41 24.30 12.97
C HIS A 55 7.83 24.52 13.51
N GLU A 56 8.47 23.51 14.09
CA GLU A 56 9.83 23.56 14.67
C GLU A 56 10.81 22.76 13.82
N THR A 57 10.38 21.61 13.25
CA THR A 57 11.21 20.76 12.41
C THR A 57 10.46 20.32 11.15
N LEU A 58 11.17 20.18 10.04
CA LEU A 58 10.58 19.72 8.79
C LEU A 58 10.18 18.25 8.90
N VAL A 59 8.89 17.95 8.79
CA VAL A 59 8.38 16.57 8.73
C VAL A 59 7.98 16.21 7.30
N VAL A 60 8.59 15.18 6.73
CA VAL A 60 8.35 14.66 5.36
C VAL A 60 7.92 13.20 5.42
N ASN A 61 6.78 12.81 4.85
CA ASN A 61 5.72 13.63 4.24
C ASN A 61 4.92 14.36 5.32
N ASN A 62 4.08 15.33 4.91
CA ASN A 62 3.19 16.02 5.84
C ASN A 62 2.32 15.01 6.64
N PRO A 63 2.31 15.05 7.96
CA PRO A 63 1.64 14.04 8.79
C PRO A 63 0.12 13.98 8.60
N ALA A 64 -0.52 15.13 8.41
CA ALA A 64 -1.96 15.17 8.15
C ALA A 64 -2.30 14.53 6.79
N SER A 65 -1.50 14.79 5.75
CA SER A 65 -1.66 14.19 4.44
C SER A 65 -1.47 12.67 4.48
N VAL A 66 -0.43 12.19 5.17
CA VAL A 66 -0.20 10.74 5.36
C VAL A 66 -1.39 10.06 6.04
N ARG A 67 -1.94 10.67 7.09
CA ARG A 67 -3.10 10.15 7.81
C ARG A 67 -4.36 10.14 6.96
N ASN A 68 -4.58 11.17 6.14
CA ASN A 68 -5.80 11.36 5.35
C ASN A 68 -5.77 10.64 4.01
N ALA A 69 -4.64 10.06 3.61
CA ALA A 69 -4.47 9.32 2.35
C ALA A 69 -4.16 7.83 2.57
N PRO A 70 -5.04 7.06 3.25
CA PRO A 70 -4.85 5.61 3.37
C PRO A 70 -4.97 4.97 1.98
N GLU A 71 -3.95 4.22 1.58
CA GLU A 71 -3.67 3.73 0.22
C GLU A 71 -4.91 3.24 -0.57
N LYS A 72 -5.72 2.36 0.04
CA LYS A 72 -6.87 1.75 -0.67
C LYS A 72 -8.18 2.52 -0.53
N VAL A 73 -8.23 3.55 0.32
CA VAL A 73 -9.41 4.41 0.47
C VAL A 73 -9.27 5.66 -0.38
N MET A 74 -8.09 6.30 -0.37
CA MET A 74 -7.81 7.49 -1.17
C MET A 74 -8.06 7.25 -2.67
N VAL A 75 -7.75 6.06 -3.19
CA VAL A 75 -7.96 5.75 -4.62
C VAL A 75 -9.42 5.85 -5.06
N LEU A 76 -10.39 5.83 -4.13
CA LEU A 76 -11.81 6.00 -4.46
C LEU A 76 -12.14 7.40 -5.00
N ASP A 77 -11.30 8.39 -4.76
CA ASP A 77 -11.43 9.72 -5.35
C ASP A 77 -11.07 9.73 -6.85
N TYR A 78 -10.38 8.67 -7.32
CA TYR A 78 -9.91 8.49 -8.69
C TYR A 78 -10.63 7.35 -9.42
N ARG A 79 -11.96 7.22 -9.23
CA ARG A 79 -12.76 6.11 -9.77
C ARG A 79 -12.66 5.93 -11.28
N GLN A 80 -12.42 7.01 -12.02
CA GLN A 80 -12.24 6.98 -13.47
C GLN A 80 -11.01 6.19 -13.93
N PHE A 81 -10.02 6.00 -13.04
CA PHE A 81 -8.77 5.29 -13.33
C PHE A 81 -8.68 3.91 -12.65
N MET A 82 -9.74 3.46 -12.01
CA MET A 82 -9.72 2.19 -11.28
C MET A 82 -10.77 1.21 -11.79
N PRO A 83 -10.59 -0.11 -11.63
CA PRO A 83 -11.62 -1.09 -11.96
C PRO A 83 -12.85 -0.90 -11.05
N PRO A 84 -14.01 -1.43 -11.45
CA PRO A 84 -15.18 -1.49 -10.57
C PRO A 84 -14.81 -1.98 -9.18
N THR A 85 -15.27 -1.29 -8.15
CA THR A 85 -14.84 -1.56 -6.77
C THR A 85 -16.03 -1.48 -5.83
N ILE A 86 -16.16 -2.46 -4.95
CA ILE A 86 -17.02 -2.38 -3.77
C ILE A 86 -16.20 -2.52 -2.50
N ILE A 87 -16.67 -1.90 -1.42
CA ILE A 87 -16.09 -2.02 -0.08
C ILE A 87 -17.18 -2.56 0.82
N THR A 88 -17.01 -3.78 1.31
CA THR A 88 -18.08 -4.50 2.03
C THR A 88 -17.55 -5.51 3.04
N ARG A 89 -18.41 -5.88 3.98
CA ARG A 89 -18.26 -7.05 4.87
C ARG A 89 -19.24 -8.16 4.51
N SER A 90 -20.08 -7.97 3.49
CA SER A 90 -21.16 -8.91 3.10
C SER A 90 -20.69 -9.85 1.99
N ALA A 91 -20.67 -11.14 2.28
CA ALA A 91 -20.42 -12.16 1.26
C ALA A 91 -21.51 -12.18 0.17
N ASP A 92 -22.74 -11.77 0.49
CA ASP A 92 -23.84 -11.73 -0.49
C ASP A 92 -23.63 -10.61 -1.50
N GLU A 93 -23.21 -9.42 -1.06
CA GLU A 93 -22.86 -8.33 -1.97
C GLU A 93 -21.70 -8.73 -2.89
N VAL A 94 -20.74 -9.51 -2.40
CA VAL A 94 -19.66 -10.02 -3.25
C VAL A 94 -20.18 -11.03 -4.26
N ARG A 95 -21.12 -11.90 -3.89
CA ARG A 95 -21.77 -12.83 -4.85
C ARG A 95 -22.50 -12.07 -5.95
N ASP A 96 -23.20 -11.00 -5.60
CA ASP A 96 -23.89 -10.17 -6.60
C ASP A 96 -22.89 -9.46 -7.51
N PHE A 97 -21.80 -8.96 -6.96
CA PHE A 97 -20.70 -8.37 -7.73
C PHE A 97 -20.03 -9.39 -8.68
N GLN A 98 -19.80 -10.62 -8.21
CA GLN A 98 -19.25 -11.71 -9.03
C GLN A 98 -20.16 -12.10 -10.20
N LYS A 99 -21.48 -12.06 -10.05
CA LYS A 99 -22.42 -12.32 -11.16
C LYS A 99 -22.20 -11.38 -12.35
N ILE A 100 -21.73 -10.17 -12.09
CA ILE A 100 -21.48 -9.14 -13.11
C ILE A 100 -20.05 -9.23 -13.64
N HIS A 101 -19.07 -9.47 -12.77
CA HIS A 101 -17.66 -9.27 -13.06
C HIS A 101 -16.83 -10.57 -13.13
N GLY A 102 -17.42 -11.71 -12.78
CA GLY A 102 -16.70 -13.01 -12.75
C GLY A 102 -15.77 -13.13 -11.54
N ALA A 103 -14.58 -13.64 -11.74
CA ALA A 103 -13.60 -13.81 -10.67
C ALA A 103 -13.21 -12.46 -10.04
N VAL A 104 -13.04 -12.45 -8.72
CA VAL A 104 -12.72 -11.22 -7.96
C VAL A 104 -11.47 -11.40 -7.10
N VAL A 105 -10.91 -10.28 -6.69
CA VAL A 105 -9.85 -10.21 -5.68
C VAL A 105 -10.36 -9.48 -4.45
N VAL A 106 -10.19 -10.09 -3.28
CA VAL A 106 -10.55 -9.54 -1.97
C VAL A 106 -9.28 -9.11 -1.25
N LYS A 107 -9.28 -7.90 -0.69
CA LYS A 107 -8.12 -7.27 -0.05
C LYS A 107 -8.53 -6.57 1.25
N PRO A 108 -7.79 -6.71 2.37
CA PRO A 108 -7.99 -5.84 3.53
C PRO A 108 -7.65 -4.38 3.16
N LEU A 109 -8.40 -3.41 3.68
CA LEU A 109 -8.16 -1.98 3.37
C LEU A 109 -6.77 -1.52 3.83
N HIS A 110 -6.32 -1.95 5.00
CA HIS A 110 -5.05 -1.52 5.60
C HIS A 110 -3.93 -2.55 5.49
N GLY A 111 -4.07 -3.55 4.62
CA GLY A 111 -3.03 -4.54 4.33
C GLY A 111 -1.93 -3.99 3.41
N ASN A 112 -0.72 -4.55 3.52
CA ASN A 112 0.45 -4.16 2.74
C ASN A 112 1.25 -5.37 2.25
N GLY A 113 2.19 -5.16 1.32
CA GLY A 113 3.13 -6.18 0.86
C GLY A 113 2.48 -7.40 0.17
N GLY A 114 1.27 -7.27 -0.33
CA GLY A 114 0.54 -8.39 -0.96
C GLY A 114 -0.05 -9.39 0.03
N LYS A 115 0.03 -9.14 1.34
CA LYS A 115 -0.52 -10.02 2.37
C LYS A 115 -2.05 -10.01 2.34
N ALA A 116 -2.65 -11.20 2.55
CA ALA A 116 -4.09 -11.40 2.61
C ALA A 116 -4.83 -10.88 1.36
N ILE A 117 -4.23 -10.99 0.18
CA ILE A 117 -4.89 -10.78 -1.11
C ILE A 117 -5.34 -12.15 -1.62
N PHE A 118 -6.65 -12.33 -1.77
CA PHE A 118 -7.23 -13.59 -2.22
C PHE A 118 -7.99 -13.41 -3.51
N ARG A 119 -7.73 -14.29 -4.46
CA ARG A 119 -8.55 -14.46 -5.64
C ARG A 119 -9.66 -15.46 -5.32
N ILE A 120 -10.88 -15.12 -5.68
CA ILE A 120 -12.07 -15.97 -5.63
C ILE A 120 -12.54 -16.16 -7.07
N ASP A 121 -12.59 -17.39 -7.53
CA ASP A 121 -13.06 -17.71 -8.86
C ASP A 121 -14.57 -17.47 -9.01
N ALA A 122 -15.05 -17.39 -10.25
CA ALA A 122 -16.42 -16.98 -10.55
C ALA A 122 -17.51 -17.91 -9.97
N ASP A 123 -17.16 -19.15 -9.63
CA ASP A 123 -18.05 -20.09 -8.95
C ASP A 123 -18.31 -19.74 -7.48
N GLY A 124 -17.54 -18.79 -6.92
CA GLY A 124 -17.66 -18.34 -5.55
C GLY A 124 -17.28 -19.39 -4.51
N SER A 125 -16.54 -20.43 -4.90
CA SER A 125 -16.09 -21.46 -3.94
C SER A 125 -15.26 -20.83 -2.82
N ASN A 126 -15.49 -21.28 -1.58
CA ASN A 126 -14.86 -20.79 -0.35
C ASN A 126 -15.14 -19.30 0.03
N LEU A 127 -15.96 -18.56 -0.71
CA LEU A 127 -16.24 -17.15 -0.42
C LEU A 127 -16.79 -16.96 1.02
N GLY A 128 -17.74 -17.80 1.44
CA GLY A 128 -18.32 -17.70 2.79
C GLY A 128 -17.27 -17.90 3.88
N ALA A 129 -16.46 -18.95 3.77
CA ALA A 129 -15.39 -19.25 4.73
C ALA A 129 -14.33 -18.16 4.75
N LEU A 130 -13.96 -17.61 3.57
CA LEU A 130 -13.02 -16.50 3.48
C LEU A 130 -13.56 -15.26 4.20
N PHE A 131 -14.82 -14.88 3.96
CA PHE A 131 -15.42 -13.71 4.60
C PHE A 131 -15.60 -13.88 6.12
N GLU A 132 -15.83 -15.10 6.59
CA GLU A 132 -15.81 -15.39 8.02
C GLU A 132 -14.42 -15.11 8.62
N VAL A 133 -13.35 -15.60 8.01
CA VAL A 133 -11.96 -15.34 8.45
C VAL A 133 -11.64 -13.86 8.38
N PHE A 134 -11.98 -13.20 7.27
CA PHE A 134 -11.72 -11.78 7.08
C PHE A 134 -12.44 -10.92 8.14
N ASN A 135 -13.74 -11.17 8.33
CA ASN A 135 -14.56 -10.42 9.28
C ASN A 135 -14.15 -10.63 10.74
N ASN A 136 -13.53 -11.76 11.07
CA ASN A 136 -12.97 -12.05 12.39
C ASN A 136 -11.56 -11.45 12.58
N THR A 137 -10.81 -11.27 11.50
CA THR A 137 -9.42 -10.79 11.57
C THR A 137 -9.35 -9.27 11.51
N TRP A 138 -10.18 -8.63 10.67
CA TRP A 138 -10.18 -7.19 10.45
C TRP A 138 -11.53 -6.58 10.80
N PRO A 139 -11.58 -5.54 11.63
CA PRO A 139 -12.83 -4.84 11.97
C PRO A 139 -13.33 -3.98 10.79
N GLU A 140 -12.46 -3.57 9.88
CA GLU A 140 -12.77 -2.74 8.73
C GLU A 140 -13.41 -3.56 7.59
N PRO A 141 -14.19 -2.92 6.70
CA PRO A 141 -14.65 -3.55 5.48
C PRO A 141 -13.48 -3.95 4.56
N HIS A 142 -13.77 -4.77 3.57
CA HIS A 142 -12.78 -5.27 2.62
C HIS A 142 -13.03 -4.70 1.23
N MET A 143 -11.95 -4.39 0.51
CA MET A 143 -12.03 -3.98 -0.90
C MET A 143 -12.16 -5.21 -1.78
N VAL A 144 -13.14 -5.18 -2.71
CA VAL A 144 -13.36 -6.23 -3.70
C VAL A 144 -13.36 -5.61 -5.08
N GLN A 145 -12.60 -6.21 -5.98
CA GLN A 145 -12.41 -5.77 -7.38
C GLN A 145 -12.44 -6.98 -8.31
N PRO A 146 -12.79 -6.83 -9.61
CA PRO A 146 -12.58 -7.89 -10.59
C PRO A 146 -11.11 -8.35 -10.59
N PHE A 147 -10.91 -9.65 -10.80
CA PHE A 147 -9.57 -10.15 -11.08
C PHE A 147 -9.16 -9.71 -12.50
N LEU A 148 -8.03 -9.02 -12.60
CA LEU A 148 -7.48 -8.55 -13.86
C LEU A 148 -6.40 -9.55 -14.34
N PRO A 149 -6.65 -10.36 -15.39
CA PRO A 149 -5.68 -11.37 -15.84
C PRO A 149 -4.34 -10.77 -16.30
N ASP A 150 -4.36 -9.53 -16.74
CA ASP A 150 -3.17 -8.80 -17.19
C ASP A 150 -2.14 -8.53 -16.08
N VAL A 151 -2.48 -8.79 -14.82
CA VAL A 151 -1.51 -8.78 -13.71
C VAL A 151 -0.33 -9.73 -13.97
N ALA A 152 -0.53 -10.78 -14.77
CA ALA A 152 0.54 -11.69 -15.19
C ALA A 152 1.63 -10.97 -16.01
N LYS A 153 1.31 -9.87 -16.69
CA LYS A 153 2.26 -9.02 -17.43
C LYS A 153 3.02 -8.07 -16.49
N GLY A 154 2.58 -7.95 -15.25
CA GLY A 154 3.12 -7.10 -14.20
C GLY A 154 2.15 -6.02 -13.74
N ASP A 155 2.55 -5.33 -12.69
CA ASP A 155 1.96 -4.08 -12.24
C ASP A 155 3.02 -2.98 -12.21
N LYS A 156 2.68 -1.77 -12.64
CA LYS A 156 3.59 -0.64 -12.54
C LYS A 156 3.52 0.02 -11.17
N ARG A 157 4.70 0.36 -10.65
CA ARG A 157 4.84 1.29 -9.54
C ARG A 157 5.53 2.54 -10.07
N ILE A 158 4.83 3.65 -10.00
CA ILE A 158 5.33 4.97 -10.38
C ILE A 158 5.57 5.75 -9.09
N VAL A 159 6.72 6.43 -9.01
CA VAL A 159 7.10 7.23 -7.85
C VAL A 159 7.04 8.70 -8.26
N LEU A 160 6.27 9.47 -7.51
CA LEU A 160 6.18 10.92 -7.64
C LEU A 160 6.86 11.57 -6.43
N ILE A 161 7.59 12.64 -6.69
CA ILE A 161 8.15 13.53 -5.67
C ILE A 161 7.73 14.95 -6.04
N ASP A 162 7.03 15.61 -5.15
CA ASP A 162 6.51 16.97 -5.36
C ASP A 162 5.66 17.10 -6.65
N GLY A 163 4.83 16.08 -6.93
CA GLY A 163 4.00 16.00 -8.14
C GLY A 163 4.74 15.54 -9.40
N GLU A 164 6.06 15.46 -9.38
CA GLU A 164 6.88 15.08 -10.53
C GLU A 164 7.19 13.58 -10.55
N VAL A 165 7.04 12.94 -11.71
CA VAL A 165 7.42 11.54 -11.89
C VAL A 165 8.94 11.40 -11.85
N THR A 166 9.45 10.72 -10.83
CA THR A 166 10.89 10.48 -10.65
C THR A 166 11.35 9.10 -11.11
N GLY A 167 10.44 8.16 -11.26
CA GLY A 167 10.77 6.84 -11.77
C GLY A 167 9.60 5.89 -11.80
N ALA A 168 9.73 4.83 -12.59
CA ALA A 168 8.74 3.78 -12.70
C ALA A 168 9.40 2.40 -12.83
N ILE A 169 8.82 1.41 -12.19
CA ILE A 169 9.19 0.01 -12.33
C ILE A 169 7.95 -0.82 -12.67
N ASN A 170 8.13 -1.81 -13.54
CA ASN A 170 7.15 -2.87 -13.74
C ASN A 170 7.54 -4.05 -12.84
N ARG A 171 6.61 -4.49 -11.99
CA ARG A 171 6.80 -5.63 -11.10
C ARG A 171 6.06 -6.82 -11.66
N ARG A 172 6.73 -7.95 -11.83
CA ARG A 172 6.13 -9.17 -12.35
C ARG A 172 5.97 -10.21 -11.26
N PRO A 173 4.84 -10.95 -11.24
CA PRO A 173 4.66 -12.06 -10.31
C PRO A 173 5.76 -13.11 -10.48
N GLY A 174 6.10 -13.78 -9.37
CA GLY A 174 6.92 -15.00 -9.40
C GLY A 174 6.14 -16.18 -9.97
N GLU A 175 6.83 -17.26 -10.25
CA GLU A 175 6.22 -18.50 -10.78
C GLU A 175 5.16 -19.04 -9.80
N GLY A 176 3.97 -19.34 -10.31
CA GLY A 176 2.84 -19.85 -9.52
C GLY A 176 2.14 -18.81 -8.65
N GLU A 177 2.52 -17.53 -8.75
CA GLU A 177 1.94 -16.43 -7.98
C GLU A 177 1.23 -15.44 -8.92
N PHE A 178 0.17 -14.79 -8.43
CA PHE A 178 -0.49 -13.70 -9.16
C PHE A 178 -0.18 -12.31 -8.56
N ARG A 179 0.44 -12.27 -7.38
CA ARG A 179 0.84 -11.01 -6.72
C ARG A 179 2.23 -10.59 -7.19
N SER A 180 2.37 -9.37 -7.67
CA SER A 180 3.63 -8.83 -8.20
C SER A 180 4.54 -8.20 -7.13
N ASN A 181 4.15 -8.27 -5.85
CA ASN A 181 4.92 -7.67 -4.77
C ASN A 181 6.29 -8.33 -4.61
N LEU A 182 7.35 -7.53 -4.52
CA LEU A 182 8.71 -8.02 -4.31
C LEU A 182 8.86 -8.86 -3.03
N ALA A 183 8.09 -8.53 -1.99
CA ALA A 183 8.07 -9.26 -0.72
C ALA A 183 7.56 -10.71 -0.83
N VAL A 184 6.90 -11.08 -1.92
CA VAL A 184 6.39 -12.44 -2.20
C VAL A 184 7.06 -13.08 -3.42
N GLY A 185 8.27 -12.63 -3.76
CA GLY A 185 9.07 -13.24 -4.83
C GLY A 185 8.88 -12.62 -6.21
N GLY A 186 8.19 -11.49 -6.32
CA GLY A 186 8.11 -10.74 -7.57
C GLY A 186 9.47 -10.16 -8.00
N SER A 187 9.63 -9.92 -9.29
CA SER A 187 10.78 -9.22 -9.87
C SER A 187 10.40 -7.80 -10.27
N ALA A 188 11.39 -6.93 -10.48
CA ALA A 188 11.16 -5.56 -10.94
C ALA A 188 12.13 -5.18 -12.05
N GLU A 189 11.63 -4.48 -13.05
CA GLU A 189 12.41 -3.91 -14.14
C GLU A 189 12.03 -2.44 -14.36
N ALA A 190 12.98 -1.61 -14.75
CA ALA A 190 12.71 -0.22 -15.11
C ALA A 190 11.76 -0.15 -16.31
N THR A 191 10.83 0.82 -16.29
CA THR A 191 9.85 0.99 -17.36
C THR A 191 9.55 2.46 -17.61
N LEU A 192 8.92 2.74 -18.76
CA LEU A 192 8.45 4.06 -19.13
C LEU A 192 6.92 4.15 -18.92
N LEU A 193 6.43 5.36 -18.70
CA LEU A 193 5.01 5.62 -18.60
C LEU A 193 4.37 5.66 -19.98
N THR A 194 3.14 5.15 -20.07
CA THR A 194 2.25 5.41 -21.20
C THR A 194 1.63 6.80 -21.08
N PRO A 195 1.02 7.36 -22.16
CA PRO A 195 0.28 8.63 -22.06
C PRO A 195 -0.86 8.60 -21.02
N GLU A 196 -1.59 7.49 -20.93
CA GLU A 196 -2.64 7.29 -19.92
C GLU A 196 -2.09 7.33 -18.49
N GLU A 197 -0.95 6.66 -18.25
CA GLU A 197 -0.31 6.69 -16.94
C GLU A 197 0.23 8.09 -16.58
N GLN A 198 0.65 8.88 -17.57
CA GLN A 198 1.02 10.29 -17.36
C GLN A 198 -0.20 11.13 -16.95
N GLU A 199 -1.37 10.89 -17.57
CA GLU A 199 -2.63 11.54 -17.18
C GLU A 199 -3.02 11.18 -15.75
N ILE A 200 -2.91 9.91 -15.36
CA ILE A 200 -3.17 9.46 -13.97
C ILE A 200 -2.23 10.18 -12.98
N CYS A 201 -0.96 10.33 -13.33
CA CYS A 201 0.01 11.00 -12.46
C CYS A 201 -0.22 12.52 -12.34
N ALA A 202 -0.90 13.13 -13.30
CA ALA A 202 -1.19 14.55 -13.31
C ALA A 202 -2.52 14.92 -12.60
N ALA A 203 -3.35 13.92 -12.28
CA ALA A 203 -4.66 14.09 -11.63
C ALA A 203 -4.53 14.21 -10.11
#